data_06d9772565e3471d13c7e96b5e58db03
#
_entry.id   06d9772565e3471d13c7e96b5e58db03
#
_cell.length_a   1.000
_cell.length_b   1.000
_cell.length_c   1.000
_cell.angle_alpha   90.00
_cell.angle_beta   90.00
_cell.angle_gamma   90.00
#
_symmetry.space_group_name_H-M   'P 1'
#
loop_
_entity.id
_entity.type
_entity.pdbx_description
1 polymer ?
#
loop_
_entity_poly.entity_id
_entity_poly.type
_entity_poly.pdbx_seq_one_letter_code
_entity_poly.pdbx_strand_id
1 'polypeptide(L)'
;MIRAEFPHFDGTATFAALAAALPDFRDTSWRHDACPSLSRERAGQRVTLWVETADPAMREADGPRYCVAVYSDRLDILASIATDCTARAINAALAA
;
A
#
# COMPACT_ATOMS: atom_id res chain seq x y z
N MET A 1 -8.05 -5.55 12.55
CA MET A 1 -6.82 -4.85 12.97
C MET A 1 -5.62 -5.45 12.23
N ILE A 2 -4.73 -4.61 11.77
CA ILE A 2 -3.56 -5.01 10.96
C ILE A 2 -2.73 -6.08 11.67
N ARG A 3 -2.49 -5.93 12.96
CA ARG A 3 -1.66 -6.88 13.71
C ARG A 3 -2.22 -8.29 13.76
N ALA A 4 -3.54 -8.44 13.81
CA ALA A 4 -4.18 -9.74 13.80
C ALA A 4 -4.16 -10.38 12.41
N GLU A 5 -4.29 -9.56 11.36
CA GLU A 5 -4.31 -10.02 9.97
C GLU A 5 -2.90 -10.27 9.42
N PHE A 6 -1.92 -9.52 9.90
CA PHE A 6 -0.54 -9.57 9.45
C PHE A 6 0.41 -9.68 10.66
N PRO A 7 0.49 -10.86 11.31
CA PRO A 7 1.23 -11.00 12.57
C PRO A 7 2.73 -10.72 12.45
N HIS A 8 3.30 -10.83 11.26
CA HIS A 8 4.72 -10.54 11.02
C HIS A 8 4.97 -9.11 10.53
N PHE A 9 3.93 -8.31 10.40
CA PHE A 9 4.08 -6.93 9.94
C PHE A 9 4.67 -6.06 11.03
N ASP A 10 5.79 -5.43 10.73
CA ASP A 10 6.56 -4.59 11.65
C ASP A 10 6.40 -3.09 11.39
N GLY A 11 5.46 -2.71 10.51
CA GLY A 11 5.29 -1.34 10.04
C GLY A 11 4.01 -0.64 10.51
N THR A 12 3.42 -1.05 11.65
CA THR A 12 2.14 -0.48 12.12
C THR A 12 2.20 1.04 12.28
N ALA A 13 3.28 1.56 12.88
CA ALA A 13 3.46 3.01 13.05
C ALA A 13 3.63 3.73 11.71
N THR A 14 4.37 3.13 10.79
CA THR A 14 4.53 3.66 9.42
C THR A 14 3.21 3.67 8.68
N PHE A 15 2.45 2.59 8.78
CA PHE A 15 1.14 2.51 8.13
C PHE A 15 0.19 3.59 8.65
N ALA A 16 0.16 3.83 9.96
CA ALA A 16 -0.63 4.89 10.56
C ALA A 16 -0.20 6.29 10.08
N ALA A 17 1.10 6.52 9.94
CA ALA A 17 1.63 7.77 9.41
C ALA A 17 1.25 7.99 7.94
N LEU A 18 1.28 6.93 7.13
CA LEU A 18 0.84 6.98 5.74
C LEU A 18 -0.66 7.27 5.64
N ALA A 19 -1.47 6.64 6.46
CA ALA A 19 -2.91 6.89 6.51
C ALA A 19 -3.21 8.35 6.87
N ALA A 20 -2.45 8.93 7.81
CA ALA A 20 -2.58 10.33 8.18
C ALA A 20 -2.17 11.28 7.04
N ALA A 21 -1.14 10.92 6.26
CA ALA A 21 -0.68 11.72 5.12
C ALA A 21 -1.60 11.59 3.90
N LEU A 22 -2.46 10.56 3.86
CA LEU A 22 -3.35 10.25 2.74
C LEU A 22 -4.80 10.18 3.24
N PRO A 23 -5.40 11.31 3.66
CA PRO A 23 -6.71 11.30 4.32
C PRO A 23 -7.85 10.79 3.45
N ASP A 24 -7.71 10.84 2.11
CA ASP A 24 -8.72 10.34 1.18
C ASP A 24 -8.61 8.82 0.95
N PHE A 25 -7.53 8.21 1.45
CA PHE A 25 -7.33 6.77 1.36
C PHE A 25 -7.95 6.10 2.59
N ARG A 26 -8.45 4.90 2.40
CA ARG A 26 -8.97 4.07 3.48
C ARG A 26 -8.17 2.79 3.60
N ASP A 27 -8.19 2.18 4.76
CA ASP A 27 -7.57 0.88 5.00
C ASP A 27 -8.35 -0.19 4.22
N THR A 28 -7.69 -0.79 3.23
CA THR A 28 -8.22 -1.87 2.41
C THR A 28 -7.47 -3.18 2.67
N SER A 29 -6.75 -3.25 3.77
CA SER A 29 -6.00 -4.45 4.16
C SER A 29 -6.92 -5.65 4.27
N TRP A 30 -6.45 -6.78 3.72
CA TRP A 30 -7.17 -8.04 3.78
C TRP A 30 -6.21 -9.15 4.18
N ARG A 31 -6.65 -10.01 5.10
CA ARG A 31 -5.79 -11.04 5.70
C ARG A 31 -5.18 -12.03 4.72
N HIS A 32 -5.76 -12.18 3.53
CA HIS A 32 -5.24 -13.07 2.47
C HIS A 32 -4.28 -12.38 1.52
N ASP A 33 -4.09 -11.06 1.65
CA ASP A 33 -3.08 -10.33 0.91
C ASP A 33 -1.71 -10.50 1.55
N ALA A 34 -0.66 -10.29 0.77
CA ALA A 34 0.72 -10.40 1.25
C ALA A 34 1.07 -9.33 2.28
N CYS A 35 0.43 -8.16 2.22
CA CYS A 35 0.71 -7.02 3.09
C CYS A 35 -0.49 -6.08 3.20
N PRO A 36 -0.47 -5.15 4.19
CA PRO A 36 -1.50 -4.14 4.32
C PRO A 36 -1.57 -3.18 3.14
N SER A 37 -2.73 -2.57 2.93
CA SER A 37 -2.93 -1.61 1.87
C SER A 37 -3.85 -0.46 2.26
N LEU A 38 -3.63 0.68 1.61
CA LEU A 38 -4.50 1.85 1.61
C LEU A 38 -4.98 2.11 0.19
N SER A 39 -6.25 2.40 0.01
CA SER A 39 -6.80 2.64 -1.33
C SER A 39 -7.78 3.79 -1.36
N ARG A 40 -7.89 4.43 -2.53
CA ARG A 40 -8.99 5.32 -2.86
C ARG A 40 -9.52 5.00 -4.25
N GLU A 41 -10.78 5.33 -4.47
CA GLU A 41 -11.40 5.24 -5.79
C GLU A 41 -11.61 6.64 -6.35
N ARG A 42 -11.35 6.82 -7.65
CA ARG A 42 -11.48 8.08 -8.33
C ARG A 42 -11.72 7.85 -9.82
N ALA A 43 -12.80 8.40 -10.34
CA ALA A 43 -13.12 8.34 -11.77
C ALA A 43 -13.10 6.93 -12.36
N GLY A 44 -13.63 5.96 -11.63
CA GLY A 44 -13.68 4.56 -12.08
C GLY A 44 -12.36 3.82 -11.94
N GLN A 45 -11.35 4.42 -11.30
CA GLN A 45 -10.06 3.79 -11.04
C GLN A 45 -9.83 3.65 -9.55
N ARG A 46 -9.05 2.63 -9.17
CA ARG A 46 -8.61 2.44 -7.79
C ARG A 46 -7.11 2.67 -7.71
N VAL A 47 -6.70 3.55 -6.80
CA VAL A 47 -5.28 3.74 -6.46
C VAL A 47 -5.02 3.01 -5.15
N THR A 48 -4.08 2.09 -5.16
CA THR A 48 -3.72 1.29 -3.96
C THR A 48 -2.25 1.49 -3.64
N LEU A 49 -1.98 1.82 -2.39
CA LEU A 49 -0.65 1.81 -1.80
C LEU A 49 -0.50 0.54 -0.98
N TRP A 50 0.36 -0.37 -1.43
CA TRP A 50 0.75 -1.58 -0.72
C TRP A 50 1.96 -1.29 0.16
N VAL A 51 1.91 -1.72 1.42
CA VAL A 51 2.95 -1.44 2.42
C VAL A 51 3.50 -2.75 2.96
N GLU A 52 4.69 -3.14 2.51
CA GLU A 52 5.38 -4.33 2.98
C GLU A 52 6.05 -4.11 4.35
N THR A 53 6.47 -5.18 4.99
CA THR A 53 7.23 -5.10 6.24
C THR A 53 8.54 -4.36 6.02
N ALA A 54 9.07 -3.75 7.08
CA ALA A 54 10.34 -3.04 7.00
C ALA A 54 11.51 -3.99 6.74
N ASP A 55 11.50 -5.19 7.35
CA ASP A 55 12.52 -6.20 7.14
C ASP A 55 12.31 -6.92 5.80
N PRO A 56 13.22 -6.74 4.82
CA PRO A 56 13.08 -7.40 3.51
C PRO A 56 13.02 -8.92 3.59
N ALA A 57 13.65 -9.52 4.60
CA ALA A 57 13.66 -10.98 4.77
C ALA A 57 12.29 -11.54 5.13
N MET A 58 11.40 -10.71 5.65
CA MET A 58 10.05 -11.11 6.07
C MET A 58 8.99 -10.85 5.00
N ARG A 59 9.38 -10.30 3.85
CA ARG A 59 8.46 -10.05 2.74
C ARG A 59 8.18 -11.34 1.99
N GLU A 60 6.95 -11.49 1.53
CA GLU A 60 6.55 -12.67 0.78
C GLU A 60 7.25 -12.74 -0.58
N ALA A 61 7.50 -11.60 -1.20
CA ALA A 61 8.22 -11.49 -2.45
C ALA A 61 9.37 -10.50 -2.32
N ASP A 62 10.44 -10.73 -3.07
CA ASP A 62 11.54 -9.77 -3.17
C ASP A 62 11.03 -8.49 -3.82
N GLY A 63 11.42 -7.36 -3.26
CA GLY A 63 11.04 -6.08 -3.84
C GLY A 63 11.08 -4.93 -2.85
N PRO A 64 10.81 -3.70 -3.32
CA PRO A 64 10.72 -2.52 -2.49
C PRO A 64 9.58 -2.60 -1.47
N ARG A 65 9.68 -1.75 -0.44
CA ARG A 65 8.70 -1.72 0.65
C ARG A 65 7.32 -1.25 0.21
N TYR A 66 7.27 -0.33 -0.75
CA TYR A 66 6.03 0.29 -1.17
C TYR A 66 5.77 0.02 -2.64
N CYS A 67 4.50 -0.24 -2.96
CA CYS A 67 4.04 -0.29 -4.34
C CYS A 67 2.77 0.54 -4.45
N VAL A 68 2.76 1.52 -5.35
CA VAL A 68 1.55 2.27 -5.70
C VAL A 68 1.08 1.76 -7.04
N ALA A 69 -0.13 1.24 -7.09
CA ALA A 69 -0.72 0.70 -8.31
C ALA A 69 -2.04 1.41 -8.61
N VAL A 70 -2.30 1.66 -9.89
CA VAL A 70 -3.57 2.18 -10.38
C VAL A 70 -4.27 1.08 -11.14
N TYR A 71 -5.48 0.75 -10.72
CA TYR A 71 -6.30 -0.29 -11.32
C TYR A 71 -7.50 0.29 -12.03
N SER A 72 -7.89 -0.32 -13.15
CA SER A 72 -9.16 -0.04 -13.80
C SER A 72 -10.33 -0.57 -12.97
N ASP A 73 -11.56 -0.27 -13.38
CA ASP A 73 -12.78 -0.83 -12.79
C ASP A 73 -12.85 -2.36 -12.93
N ARG A 74 -12.08 -2.95 -13.84
CA ARG A 74 -11.95 -4.40 -14.04
C ARG A 74 -10.72 -4.98 -13.36
N LEU A 75 -10.05 -4.20 -12.52
CA LEU A 75 -8.84 -4.57 -11.77
C LEU A 75 -7.62 -4.87 -12.65
N ASP A 76 -7.59 -4.35 -13.88
CA ASP A 76 -6.38 -4.35 -14.68
C ASP A 76 -5.41 -3.30 -14.15
N ILE A 77 -4.12 -3.63 -14.10
CA ILE A 77 -3.09 -2.67 -13.68
C ILE A 77 -2.81 -1.71 -14.84
N LEU A 78 -3.13 -0.43 -14.62
CA LEU A 78 -2.91 0.63 -15.61
C LEU A 78 -1.54 1.27 -15.45
N ALA A 79 -1.04 1.37 -14.22
CA ALA A 79 0.26 1.92 -13.90
C ALA A 79 0.70 1.42 -12.54
N SER A 80 2.00 1.33 -12.31
CA SER A 80 2.53 1.01 -10.99
C SER A 80 3.92 1.59 -10.81
N ILE A 81 4.26 1.88 -9.56
CA ILE A 81 5.60 2.31 -9.16
C ILE A 81 5.93 1.60 -7.85
N ALA A 82 7.16 1.10 -7.74
CA ALA A 82 7.67 0.48 -6.52
C ALA A 82 8.88 1.28 -6.01
N THR A 83 8.93 1.51 -4.70
CA THR A 83 10.00 2.32 -4.09
C THR A 83 10.17 1.96 -2.62
N ASP A 84 11.40 2.12 -2.11
CA ASP A 84 11.68 2.04 -0.67
C ASP A 84 11.55 3.41 0.03
N CYS A 85 11.38 4.47 -0.72
CA CYS A 85 11.29 5.84 -0.19
C CYS A 85 9.86 6.18 0.19
N THR A 86 9.60 6.43 1.47
CA THR A 86 8.28 6.76 1.98
C THR A 86 7.70 8.02 1.33
N ALA A 87 8.52 9.08 1.19
CA ALA A 87 8.07 10.33 0.57
C ALA A 87 7.67 10.12 -0.90
N ARG A 88 8.42 9.31 -1.63
CA ARG A 88 8.12 9.00 -3.03
C ARG A 88 6.81 8.21 -3.15
N ALA A 89 6.58 7.27 -2.25
CA ALA A 89 5.34 6.50 -2.22
C ALA A 89 4.12 7.41 -1.97
N ILE A 90 4.21 8.31 -1.01
CA ILE A 90 3.16 9.30 -0.72
C ILE A 90 2.90 10.17 -1.94
N ASN A 91 3.94 10.74 -2.54
CA ASN A 91 3.82 11.61 -3.71
C ASN A 91 3.20 10.89 -4.89
N ALA A 92 3.60 9.64 -5.14
CA ALA A 92 3.04 8.83 -6.21
C ALA A 92 1.54 8.54 -5.98
N ALA A 93 1.15 8.23 -4.75
CA ALA A 93 -0.24 8.00 -4.40
C ALA A 93 -1.10 9.25 -4.57
N LEU A 94 -0.58 10.43 -4.17
CA LEU A 94 -1.28 11.70 -4.32
C LEU A 94 -1.42 12.13 -5.78
N ALA A 95 -0.42 11.85 -6.61
CA ALA A 95 -0.41 12.24 -8.03
C ALA A 95 -1.28 11.33 -8.91
N ALA A 96 -1.58 10.14 -8.43
CA ALA A 96 -2.31 9.14 -9.21
C ALA A 96 -3.82 9.43 -9.36
#